data_976517eb8cdbb58f36a3639a990a84b3
#
_entry.id   976517eb8cdbb58f36a3639a990a84b3
#
_cell.length_a   1.000
_cell.length_b   1.000
_cell.length_c   1.000
_cell.angle_alpha   90.00
_cell.angle_beta   90.00
_cell.angle_gamma   90.00
#
_symmetry.space_group_name_H-M   'P 1'
#
loop_
_entity.id
_entity.type
_entity.pdbx_description
1 polymer ?
#
loop_
_entity_poly.entity_id
_entity_poly.type
_entity_poly.pdbx_seq_one_letter_code
_entity_poly.pdbx_strand_id
1 'polypeptide(L)'
;SRGLGDVYKRQPKNRWEMADMVRFAVDFPYPVALRYPRGEAYEGLKEFRTPILYGKSEVISRESGIAILFIGHMSGLGESVWKAIKEAGYHCSLINARFAKPLDTELIRDLCRDHELIVTIEENVLAGGFGEQVVQYVMQTGEKTRVRTIGISDDYVEHGNVEVLRKEVGLDQETIVAQIKKDYLMIKED
;
A
#
# COMPACT_ATOMS: atom_id res chain seq x y z
N SER A 1 23.22 23.15 0.64
CA SER A 1 22.68 22.31 1.71
C SER A 1 23.29 20.91 1.55
N ARG A 2 24.11 20.51 2.46
CA ARG A 2 24.53 19.11 2.52
C ARG A 2 23.29 18.34 2.91
N GLY A 3 22.70 17.62 1.93
CA GLY A 3 21.47 16.88 2.13
C GLY A 3 21.61 15.97 3.34
N LEU A 4 20.68 16.11 4.26
CA LEU A 4 20.37 15.01 5.17
C LEU A 4 20.19 13.79 4.26
N GLY A 5 21.04 12.79 4.43
CA GLY A 5 20.96 11.56 3.67
C GLY A 5 19.52 11.04 3.66
N ASP A 6 19.22 10.25 2.69
CA ASP A 6 17.86 9.74 2.42
C ASP A 6 17.11 9.35 3.70
N VAL A 7 16.02 10.08 4.00
CA VAL A 7 15.22 9.77 5.18
C VAL A 7 14.31 8.58 4.85
N TYR A 8 14.48 7.50 5.58
CA TYR A 8 13.66 6.29 5.41
C TYR A 8 12.26 6.50 5.95
N LYS A 9 11.25 6.36 5.08
CA LYS A 9 9.85 6.62 5.43
C LYS A 9 9.10 5.32 5.67
N ARG A 10 8.55 5.17 6.87
CA ARG A 10 7.79 4.00 7.31
C ARG A 10 6.41 4.38 7.78
N GLN A 11 5.45 3.48 7.59
CA GLN A 11 4.08 3.68 8.02
C GLN A 11 3.53 2.37 8.59
N PRO A 12 3.28 2.31 9.92
CA PRO A 12 2.77 1.12 10.56
C PRO A 12 1.31 0.85 10.18
N LYS A 13 0.96 -0.43 10.00
CA LYS A 13 -0.40 -0.87 9.69
C LYS A 13 -1.36 -0.85 10.87
N ASN A 14 -0.82 -1.05 12.08
CA ASN A 14 -1.60 -1.14 13.31
C ASN A 14 -0.76 -0.75 14.55
N ARG A 15 -1.40 -0.77 15.73
CA ARG A 15 -0.75 -0.37 17.00
C ARG A 15 0.46 -1.23 17.38
N TRP A 16 0.44 -2.53 17.08
CA TRP A 16 1.55 -3.43 17.40
C TRP A 16 2.74 -3.20 16.50
N GLU A 17 2.51 -3.08 15.20
CA GLU A 17 3.57 -2.77 14.26
C GLU A 17 4.19 -1.40 14.53
N MET A 18 3.41 -0.43 15.03
CA MET A 18 3.95 0.86 15.48
C MET A 18 5.00 0.67 16.56
N ALA A 19 4.71 -0.16 17.58
CA ALA A 19 5.68 -0.44 18.65
C ALA A 19 6.95 -1.15 18.10
N ASP A 20 6.78 -2.08 17.18
CA ASP A 20 7.89 -2.80 16.56
C ASP A 20 8.73 -1.87 15.68
N MET A 21 8.11 -0.96 14.92
CA MET A 21 8.79 0.05 14.12
C MET A 21 9.56 1.08 14.95
N VAL A 22 9.02 1.47 16.12
CA VAL A 22 9.73 2.36 17.05
C VAL A 22 10.98 1.68 17.58
N ARG A 23 10.91 0.41 18.03
CA ARG A 23 12.07 -0.36 18.48
C ARG A 23 13.12 -0.46 17.37
N PHE A 24 12.67 -0.84 16.17
CA PHE A 24 13.57 -0.90 15.03
C PHE A 24 14.25 0.47 14.75
N ALA A 25 13.52 1.58 14.88
CA ALA A 25 14.05 2.91 14.60
C ALA A 25 15.12 3.35 15.61
N VAL A 26 15.02 2.89 16.87
CA VAL A 26 16.00 3.19 17.93
C VAL A 26 17.35 2.51 17.62
N ASP A 27 17.30 1.27 17.10
CA ASP A 27 18.50 0.48 16.82
C ASP A 27 19.08 0.72 15.41
N PHE A 28 18.35 1.46 14.57
CA PHE A 28 18.73 1.68 13.18
C PHE A 28 19.71 2.84 13.04
N PRO A 29 20.88 2.67 12.37
CA PRO A 29 21.98 3.65 12.39
C PRO A 29 21.77 4.89 11.51
N TYR A 30 20.62 5.01 10.82
CA TYR A 30 20.32 6.11 9.92
C TYR A 30 19.03 6.83 10.30
N PRO A 31 18.82 8.08 9.84
CA PRO A 31 17.57 8.81 10.09
C PRO A 31 16.33 8.07 9.59
N VAL A 32 15.32 7.93 10.45
CA VAL A 32 14.04 7.25 10.16
C VAL A 32 12.90 8.20 10.45
N ALA A 33 11.97 8.34 9.50
CA ALA A 33 10.69 9.01 9.70
C ALA A 33 9.59 7.95 9.84
N LEU A 34 8.86 7.99 10.96
CA LEU A 34 7.65 7.21 11.17
C LEU A 34 6.45 8.13 10.94
N ARG A 35 5.62 7.79 9.94
CA ARG A 35 4.37 8.50 9.68
C ARG A 35 3.21 7.65 10.22
N TYR A 36 2.37 8.25 11.04
CA TYR A 36 1.16 7.62 11.56
C TYR A 36 0.04 8.65 11.63
N PRO A 37 -1.24 8.23 11.51
CA PRO A 37 -2.37 9.14 11.55
C PRO A 37 -2.61 9.66 12.96
N ARG A 38 -3.39 10.73 13.05
CA ARG A 38 -3.97 11.22 14.27
C ARG A 38 -5.26 10.43 14.54
N GLY A 39 -5.47 9.97 15.78
CA GLY A 39 -6.67 9.22 16.18
C GLY A 39 -6.37 7.79 16.62
N GLU A 40 -7.39 6.93 16.56
CA GLU A 40 -7.27 5.54 16.99
C GLU A 40 -6.46 4.70 16.00
N ALA A 41 -5.62 3.82 16.53
CA ALA A 41 -4.83 2.91 15.71
C ALA A 41 -5.69 1.70 15.34
N TYR A 42 -5.53 1.24 14.08
CA TYR A 42 -6.18 0.02 13.63
C TYR A 42 -5.79 -1.19 14.48
N GLU A 43 -6.77 -2.06 14.79
CA GLU A 43 -6.59 -3.23 15.64
C GLU A 43 -6.72 -4.57 14.88
N GLY A 44 -6.95 -4.54 13.58
CA GLY A 44 -6.92 -5.72 12.72
C GLY A 44 -5.51 -6.17 12.36
N LEU A 45 -5.43 -7.30 11.68
CA LEU A 45 -4.17 -7.91 11.21
C LEU A 45 -3.14 -8.13 12.33
N LYS A 46 -3.59 -8.34 13.56
CA LYS A 46 -2.74 -8.48 14.75
C LYS A 46 -1.92 -9.76 14.77
N GLU A 47 -2.40 -10.79 14.11
CA GLU A 47 -1.77 -12.10 13.93
C GLU A 47 -0.57 -12.05 13.00
N PHE A 48 -0.52 -11.07 12.09
CA PHE A 48 0.59 -10.86 11.17
C PHE A 48 1.60 -9.91 11.81
N ARG A 49 2.69 -10.47 12.31
CA ARG A 49 3.76 -9.76 13.02
C ARG A 49 5.14 -10.30 12.66
N THR A 50 5.44 -10.31 11.37
CA THR A 50 6.79 -10.66 10.93
C THR A 50 7.78 -9.58 11.39
N PRO A 51 9.04 -9.93 11.71
CA PRO A 51 10.07 -8.97 12.09
C PRO A 51 10.18 -7.81 11.10
N ILE A 52 10.44 -6.62 11.62
CA ILE A 52 10.70 -5.45 10.76
C ILE A 52 12.12 -5.57 10.20
N LEU A 53 12.21 -5.85 8.91
CA LEU A 53 13.45 -5.86 8.16
C LEU A 53 13.53 -4.62 7.28
N TYR A 54 14.73 -4.08 7.14
CA TYR A 54 14.96 -2.88 6.34
C TYR A 54 14.50 -3.05 4.89
N GLY A 55 13.62 -2.15 4.44
CA GLY A 55 13.10 -2.14 3.06
C GLY A 55 12.26 -3.35 2.69
N LYS A 56 11.79 -4.15 3.66
CA LYS A 56 10.96 -5.33 3.39
C LYS A 56 9.51 -5.10 3.78
N SER A 57 8.65 -5.48 2.86
CA SER A 57 7.21 -5.56 3.05
C SER A 57 6.81 -6.81 3.85
N GLU A 58 5.58 -6.87 4.28
CA GLU A 58 5.00 -8.06 4.92
C GLU A 58 3.90 -8.64 4.04
N VAL A 59 4.06 -9.89 3.65
CA VAL A 59 3.05 -10.64 2.91
C VAL A 59 2.04 -11.18 3.90
N ILE A 60 0.80 -10.70 3.86
CA ILE A 60 -0.31 -11.12 4.72
C ILE A 60 -1.00 -12.34 4.09
N SER A 61 -1.26 -12.27 2.78
CA SER A 61 -1.80 -13.39 2.00
C SER A 61 -1.13 -13.41 0.64
N ARG A 62 -0.74 -14.60 0.16
CA ARG A 62 -0.15 -14.78 -1.16
C ARG A 62 -1.04 -15.69 -2.00
N GLU A 63 -1.50 -15.17 -3.11
CA GLU A 63 -2.21 -15.88 -4.16
C GLU A 63 -1.66 -15.41 -5.53
N SER A 64 -2.47 -15.46 -6.58
CA SER A 64 -2.14 -14.97 -7.92
C SER A 64 -3.17 -13.94 -8.39
N GLY A 65 -3.04 -13.47 -9.62
CA GLY A 65 -4.01 -12.61 -10.28
C GLY A 65 -3.94 -11.15 -9.86
N ILE A 66 -4.47 -10.81 -8.70
CA ILE A 66 -4.50 -9.44 -8.17
C ILE A 66 -3.62 -9.35 -6.91
N ALA A 67 -2.78 -8.32 -6.81
CA ALA A 67 -2.03 -8.00 -5.60
C ALA A 67 -2.43 -6.63 -5.06
N ILE A 68 -2.92 -6.56 -3.82
CA ILE A 68 -3.23 -5.30 -3.13
C ILE A 68 -2.08 -4.97 -2.19
N LEU A 69 -1.43 -3.83 -2.43
CA LEU A 69 -0.36 -3.27 -1.61
C LEU A 69 -0.89 -2.03 -0.89
N PHE A 70 -1.16 -2.13 0.38
CA PHE A 70 -1.50 -0.96 1.19
C PHE A 70 -0.30 -0.45 1.98
N ILE A 71 -0.33 0.84 2.33
CA ILE A 71 0.69 1.43 3.19
C ILE A 71 0.06 2.15 4.39
N GLY A 72 0.63 1.87 5.57
CA GLY A 72 0.26 2.54 6.82
C GLY A 72 -1.18 2.28 7.24
N HIS A 73 -1.87 3.34 7.63
CA HIS A 73 -3.23 3.24 8.16
C HIS A 73 -4.32 2.92 7.11
N MET A 74 -3.94 2.76 5.84
CA MET A 74 -4.83 2.16 4.83
C MET A 74 -5.03 0.66 5.04
N SER A 75 -4.48 0.09 6.09
CA SER A 75 -4.61 -1.34 6.45
C SER A 75 -6.05 -1.81 6.58
N GLY A 76 -6.91 -1.06 7.26
CA GLY A 76 -8.33 -1.41 7.40
C GLY A 76 -9.07 -1.40 6.06
N LEU A 77 -8.82 -0.38 5.24
CA LEU A 77 -9.39 -0.28 3.89
C LEU A 77 -8.81 -1.38 2.98
N GLY A 78 -7.49 -1.59 3.00
CA GLY A 78 -6.84 -2.64 2.21
C GLY A 78 -7.37 -4.04 2.56
N GLU A 79 -7.56 -4.35 3.85
CA GLU A 79 -8.14 -5.62 4.29
C GLU A 79 -9.59 -5.77 3.85
N SER A 80 -10.41 -4.72 3.97
CA SER A 80 -11.82 -4.78 3.56
C SER A 80 -11.98 -4.95 2.04
N VAL A 81 -11.18 -4.25 1.25
CA VAL A 81 -11.14 -4.40 -0.21
C VAL A 81 -10.69 -5.81 -0.59
N TRP A 82 -9.63 -6.32 0.02
CA TRP A 82 -9.14 -7.68 -0.22
C TRP A 82 -10.21 -8.73 0.05
N LYS A 83 -10.91 -8.66 1.19
CA LYS A 83 -12.02 -9.57 1.51
C LYS A 83 -13.11 -9.52 0.45
N ALA A 84 -13.55 -8.32 0.05
CA ALA A 84 -14.60 -8.15 -0.95
C ALA A 84 -14.20 -8.67 -2.35
N ILE A 85 -12.93 -8.54 -2.73
CA ILE A 85 -12.41 -9.11 -3.99
C ILE A 85 -12.40 -10.63 -3.93
N LYS A 86 -11.99 -11.22 -2.80
CA LYS A 86 -12.03 -12.68 -2.60
C LYS A 86 -13.45 -13.24 -2.56
N GLU A 87 -14.39 -12.58 -1.86
CA GLU A 87 -15.80 -12.94 -1.83
C GLU A 87 -16.44 -12.88 -3.23
N ALA A 88 -15.93 -12.01 -4.09
CA ALA A 88 -16.35 -11.95 -5.49
C ALA A 88 -15.72 -13.05 -6.39
N GLY A 89 -14.93 -13.97 -5.81
CA GLY A 89 -14.35 -15.14 -6.48
C GLY A 89 -12.99 -14.89 -7.18
N TYR A 90 -12.33 -13.75 -6.93
CA TYR A 90 -11.01 -13.47 -7.49
C TYR A 90 -9.89 -13.96 -6.57
N HIS A 91 -8.81 -14.46 -7.17
CA HIS A 91 -7.56 -14.69 -6.46
C HIS A 91 -6.86 -13.36 -6.17
N CYS A 92 -6.53 -13.12 -4.92
CA CYS A 92 -6.01 -11.84 -4.49
C CYS A 92 -5.02 -11.96 -3.34
N SER A 93 -3.82 -11.43 -3.53
CA SER A 93 -2.80 -11.25 -2.49
C SER A 93 -3.04 -9.98 -1.70
N LEU A 94 -2.65 -9.97 -0.41
CA LEU A 94 -2.66 -8.79 0.44
C LEU A 94 -1.26 -8.55 1.02
N ILE A 95 -0.72 -7.37 0.79
CA ILE A 95 0.63 -6.98 1.18
C ILE A 95 0.61 -5.66 1.97
N ASN A 96 1.24 -5.67 3.13
CA ASN A 96 1.58 -4.46 3.87
C ASN A 96 2.95 -3.96 3.40
N ALA A 97 2.98 -2.86 2.68
CA ALA A 97 4.20 -2.31 2.09
C ALA A 97 5.22 -1.81 3.14
N ARG A 98 4.78 -1.44 4.35
CA ARG A 98 5.61 -0.94 5.47
C ARG A 98 6.46 0.28 5.15
N PHE A 99 7.15 0.28 4.01
CA PHE A 99 8.12 1.29 3.60
C PHE A 99 7.66 2.01 2.35
N ALA A 100 7.49 3.33 2.45
CA ALA A 100 7.37 4.15 1.25
C ALA A 100 8.77 4.38 0.62
N LYS A 101 9.83 4.35 1.46
CA LYS A 101 11.22 4.43 1.04
C LYS A 101 12.14 3.71 2.04
N PRO A 102 12.99 2.76 1.59
CA PRO A 102 13.08 2.25 0.22
C PRO A 102 11.89 1.38 -0.16
N LEU A 103 11.64 1.25 -1.46
CA LEU A 103 10.66 0.32 -2.02
C LEU A 103 11.19 -1.11 -1.95
N ASP A 104 10.33 -2.09 -1.65
CA ASP A 104 10.69 -3.52 -1.69
C ASP A 104 10.63 -4.04 -3.14
N THR A 105 11.66 -3.73 -3.88
CA THR A 105 11.74 -4.04 -5.31
C THR A 105 11.82 -5.54 -5.61
N GLU A 106 12.35 -6.34 -4.68
CA GLU A 106 12.39 -7.80 -4.82
C GLU A 106 10.98 -8.38 -4.78
N LEU A 107 10.18 -7.99 -3.77
CA LEU A 107 8.81 -8.45 -3.66
C LEU A 107 7.96 -7.97 -4.85
N ILE A 108 8.10 -6.71 -5.28
CA ILE A 108 7.34 -6.20 -6.43
C ILE A 108 7.67 -7.00 -7.71
N ARG A 109 8.94 -7.32 -7.94
CA ARG A 109 9.34 -8.17 -9.07
C ARG A 109 8.74 -9.56 -9.00
N ASP A 110 8.70 -10.16 -7.80
CA ASP A 110 8.08 -11.47 -7.60
C ASP A 110 6.57 -11.41 -7.79
N LEU A 111 5.93 -10.32 -7.38
CA LEU A 111 4.49 -10.10 -7.64
C LEU A 111 4.21 -10.00 -9.14
N CYS A 112 5.06 -9.33 -9.92
CA CYS A 112 4.87 -9.21 -11.36
C CYS A 112 4.90 -10.55 -12.12
N ARG A 113 5.47 -11.60 -11.55
CA ARG A 113 5.48 -12.95 -12.17
C ARG A 113 4.15 -13.69 -12.01
N ASP A 114 3.44 -13.42 -10.93
CA ASP A 114 2.26 -14.19 -10.52
C ASP A 114 0.95 -13.38 -10.63
N HIS A 115 1.04 -12.06 -10.89
CA HIS A 115 -0.11 -11.16 -10.86
C HIS A 115 -0.18 -10.32 -12.13
N GLU A 116 -1.37 -10.24 -12.68
CA GLU A 116 -1.66 -9.38 -13.83
C GLU A 116 -1.96 -7.94 -13.42
N LEU A 117 -2.43 -7.75 -12.17
CA LEU A 117 -2.78 -6.43 -11.64
C LEU A 117 -2.17 -6.24 -10.25
N ILE A 118 -1.39 -5.18 -10.08
CA ILE A 118 -0.96 -4.66 -8.78
C ILE A 118 -1.78 -3.41 -8.46
N VAL A 119 -2.36 -3.36 -7.27
CA VAL A 119 -3.15 -2.21 -6.78
C VAL A 119 -2.44 -1.63 -5.57
N THR A 120 -2.08 -0.35 -5.60
CA THR A 120 -1.51 0.34 -4.45
C THR A 120 -2.57 1.21 -3.77
N ILE A 121 -2.64 1.20 -2.43
CA ILE A 121 -3.58 2.00 -1.64
C ILE A 121 -2.79 2.85 -0.65
N GLU A 122 -2.86 4.17 -0.81
CA GLU A 122 -2.21 5.14 0.07
C GLU A 122 -3.12 6.35 0.38
N GLU A 123 -3.05 6.90 1.57
CA GLU A 123 -3.68 8.20 1.89
C GLU A 123 -2.63 9.31 1.75
N ASN A 124 -2.26 9.55 0.51
CA ASN A 124 -1.32 10.60 0.12
C ASN A 124 -1.67 11.07 -1.30
N VAL A 125 -1.15 12.24 -1.68
CA VAL A 125 -1.19 12.69 -3.07
C VAL A 125 -0.44 11.66 -3.93
N LEU A 126 -1.05 11.26 -5.05
CA LEU A 126 -0.48 10.26 -5.96
C LEU A 126 0.86 10.71 -6.54
N ALA A 127 0.98 12.00 -6.90
CA ALA A 127 2.20 12.58 -7.41
C ALA A 127 3.34 12.51 -6.36
N GLY A 128 4.43 11.81 -6.67
CA GLY A 128 5.53 11.53 -5.74
C GLY A 128 5.20 10.53 -4.63
N GLY A 129 4.02 9.89 -4.68
CA GLY A 129 3.52 8.93 -3.71
C GLY A 129 4.17 7.55 -3.81
N PHE A 130 3.71 6.64 -2.96
CA PHE A 130 4.15 5.24 -2.96
C PHE A 130 3.74 4.53 -4.26
N GLY A 131 2.50 4.72 -4.70
CA GLY A 131 1.98 4.10 -5.92
C GLY A 131 2.75 4.51 -7.17
N GLU A 132 3.10 5.78 -7.32
CA GLU A 132 3.89 6.25 -8.44
C GLU A 132 5.28 5.61 -8.49
N GLN A 133 5.92 5.40 -7.33
CA GLN A 133 7.21 4.70 -7.26
C GLN A 133 7.08 3.23 -7.70
N VAL A 134 5.96 2.56 -7.36
CA VAL A 134 5.68 1.20 -7.83
C VAL A 134 5.51 1.18 -9.35
N VAL A 135 4.71 2.10 -9.91
CA VAL A 135 4.53 2.25 -11.37
C VAL A 135 5.87 2.45 -12.05
N GLN A 136 6.67 3.40 -11.58
CA GLN A 136 7.97 3.70 -12.15
C GLN A 136 8.89 2.47 -12.16
N TYR A 137 8.93 1.73 -11.05
CA TYR A 137 9.75 0.53 -10.95
C TYR A 137 9.29 -0.54 -11.95
N VAL A 138 8.00 -0.86 -12.01
CA VAL A 138 7.44 -1.86 -12.94
C VAL A 138 7.72 -1.49 -14.39
N MET A 139 7.54 -0.21 -14.75
CA MET A 139 7.85 0.27 -16.09
C MET A 139 9.34 0.16 -16.43
N GLN A 140 10.23 0.49 -15.49
CA GLN A 140 11.69 0.41 -15.70
C GLN A 140 12.21 -1.02 -15.87
N THR A 141 11.55 -1.98 -15.24
CA THR A 141 11.93 -3.41 -15.35
C THR A 141 11.35 -4.10 -16.59
N GLY A 142 10.44 -3.43 -17.30
CA GLY A 142 9.80 -3.99 -18.50
C GLY A 142 8.78 -5.09 -18.22
N GLU A 143 8.33 -5.20 -16.97
CA GLU A 143 7.29 -6.15 -16.58
C GLU A 143 5.93 -5.75 -17.22
N LYS A 144 5.11 -6.75 -17.56
CA LYS A 144 3.81 -6.54 -18.22
C LYS A 144 2.65 -6.33 -17.25
N THR A 145 2.89 -6.50 -15.96
CA THR A 145 1.87 -6.33 -14.92
C THR A 145 1.33 -4.91 -14.93
N ARG A 146 0.02 -4.76 -14.98
CA ARG A 146 -0.61 -3.44 -14.84
C ARG A 146 -0.58 -2.98 -13.40
N VAL A 147 -0.44 -1.69 -13.18
CA VAL A 147 -0.47 -1.08 -11.84
C VAL A 147 -1.61 -0.07 -11.79
N ARG A 148 -2.52 -0.25 -10.80
CA ARG A 148 -3.54 0.73 -10.43
C ARG A 148 -3.10 1.42 -9.15
N THR A 149 -2.95 2.73 -9.18
CA THR A 149 -2.70 3.54 -8.00
C THR A 149 -4.01 4.10 -7.45
N ILE A 150 -4.23 3.91 -6.15
CA ILE A 150 -5.35 4.46 -5.39
C ILE A 150 -4.78 5.40 -4.34
N GLY A 151 -5.16 6.66 -4.40
CA GLY A 151 -4.70 7.72 -3.51
C GLY A 151 -5.45 9.01 -3.79
N ILE A 152 -5.00 10.10 -3.21
CA ILE A 152 -5.63 11.41 -3.36
C ILE A 152 -5.09 12.06 -4.63
N SER A 153 -5.98 12.62 -5.49
CA SER A 153 -5.57 13.47 -6.61
C SER A 153 -4.90 14.76 -6.11
N ASP A 154 -4.12 15.41 -6.96
CA ASP A 154 -3.48 16.71 -6.63
C ASP A 154 -4.48 17.88 -6.72
N ASP A 155 -5.73 17.64 -6.36
CA ASP A 155 -6.79 18.61 -6.31
C ASP A 155 -7.02 19.06 -4.87
N TYR A 156 -7.57 20.27 -4.72
CA TYR A 156 -7.95 20.79 -3.42
C TYR A 156 -9.13 20.00 -2.85
N VAL A 157 -8.95 19.41 -1.67
CA VAL A 157 -10.01 18.73 -0.92
C VAL A 157 -10.54 19.68 0.15
N GLU A 158 -11.83 19.96 0.15
CA GLU A 158 -12.48 20.84 1.12
C GLU A 158 -12.44 20.25 2.54
N HIS A 159 -12.67 21.10 3.54
CA HIS A 159 -12.79 20.65 4.93
C HIS A 159 -14.12 19.94 5.16
N GLY A 160 -14.08 18.74 5.79
CA GLY A 160 -15.28 17.97 6.05
C GLY A 160 -15.04 16.75 6.95
N ASN A 161 -16.08 15.95 7.09
CA ASN A 161 -15.98 14.66 7.76
C ASN A 161 -15.07 13.73 6.95
N VAL A 162 -14.12 13.08 7.61
CA VAL A 162 -13.09 12.24 6.98
C VAL A 162 -13.71 11.12 6.12
N GLU A 163 -14.81 10.50 6.56
CA GLU A 163 -15.48 9.42 5.82
C GLU A 163 -16.12 9.95 4.53
N VAL A 164 -16.75 11.14 4.60
CA VAL A 164 -17.33 11.80 3.42
C VAL A 164 -16.22 12.17 2.43
N LEU A 165 -15.15 12.78 2.92
CA LEU A 165 -14.01 13.17 2.10
C LEU A 165 -13.33 11.96 1.44
N ARG A 166 -13.16 10.86 2.15
CA ARG A 166 -12.62 9.62 1.57
C ARG A 166 -13.49 9.10 0.43
N LYS A 167 -14.80 9.16 0.57
CA LYS A 167 -15.73 8.75 -0.50
C LYS A 167 -15.65 9.70 -1.69
N GLU A 168 -15.56 11.00 -1.46
CA GLU A 168 -15.40 12.01 -2.54
C GLU A 168 -14.12 11.80 -3.35
N VAL A 169 -13.01 11.45 -2.69
CA VAL A 169 -11.73 11.20 -3.37
C VAL A 169 -11.57 9.74 -3.82
N GLY A 170 -12.61 8.90 -3.69
CA GLY A 170 -12.58 7.49 -4.11
C GLY A 170 -11.76 6.56 -3.23
N LEU A 171 -11.47 6.96 -1.99
CA LEU A 171 -10.79 6.15 -0.98
C LEU A 171 -11.79 5.39 -0.09
N ASP A 172 -12.79 4.77 -0.71
CA ASP A 172 -13.76 3.89 -0.07
C ASP A 172 -13.76 2.50 -0.70
N GLN A 173 -14.24 1.51 0.05
CA GLN A 173 -14.23 0.11 -0.36
C GLN A 173 -15.00 -0.14 -1.67
N GLU A 174 -16.20 0.43 -1.81
CA GLU A 174 -17.08 0.16 -2.96
C GLU A 174 -16.46 0.67 -4.26
N THR A 175 -15.95 1.91 -4.22
CA THR A 175 -15.30 2.55 -5.37
C THR A 175 -14.04 1.77 -5.79
N ILE A 176 -13.18 1.41 -4.83
CA ILE A 176 -11.95 0.68 -5.11
C ILE A 176 -12.23 -0.72 -5.66
N VAL A 177 -13.18 -1.46 -5.07
CA VAL A 177 -13.56 -2.80 -5.57
C VAL A 177 -14.10 -2.73 -6.99
N ALA A 178 -14.93 -1.73 -7.30
CA ALA A 178 -15.46 -1.53 -8.65
C ALA A 178 -14.34 -1.23 -9.66
N GLN A 179 -13.38 -0.39 -9.30
CA GLN A 179 -12.22 -0.07 -10.14
C GLN A 179 -11.34 -1.30 -10.39
N ILE A 180 -11.02 -2.07 -9.35
CA ILE A 180 -10.20 -3.29 -9.47
C ILE A 180 -10.87 -4.30 -10.41
N LYS A 181 -12.17 -4.57 -10.22
CA LYS A 181 -12.92 -5.50 -11.09
C LYS A 181 -12.91 -5.05 -12.54
N LYS A 182 -13.16 -3.77 -12.78
CA LYS A 182 -13.13 -3.20 -14.14
C LYS A 182 -11.78 -3.38 -14.79
N ASP A 183 -10.70 -2.99 -14.10
CA ASP A 183 -9.35 -3.09 -14.63
C ASP A 183 -8.93 -4.54 -14.90
N TYR A 184 -9.27 -5.46 -13.98
CA TYR A 184 -8.92 -6.85 -14.12
C TYR A 184 -9.67 -7.54 -15.28
N LEU A 185 -10.94 -7.21 -15.49
CA LEU A 185 -11.70 -7.68 -16.66
C LEU A 185 -11.08 -7.19 -17.97
N MET A 186 -10.72 -5.90 -18.05
CA MET A 186 -10.04 -5.35 -19.23
C MET A 186 -8.72 -6.06 -19.55
N ILE A 187 -7.97 -6.47 -18.50
CA ILE A 187 -6.71 -7.24 -18.69
C ILE A 187 -6.98 -8.63 -19.28
N LYS A 188 -8.11 -9.25 -18.94
CA LYS A 188 -8.45 -10.60 -19.42
C LYS A 188 -9.03 -10.60 -20.84
N GLU A 189 -9.47 -9.45 -21.35
CA GLU A 189 -10.00 -9.27 -22.70
C GLU A 189 -8.92 -8.90 -23.73
N ASP A 190 -7.75 -8.40 -23.28
CA ASP A 190 -6.56 -8.07 -24.09
C ASP A 190 -5.66 -9.32 -24.30
#